data_b96fd1338b71abfb5f466437584d11aa
#
_entry.id   b96fd1338b71abfb5f466437584d11aa
#
_cell.length_a   1.000
_cell.length_b   1.000
_cell.length_c   1.000
_cell.angle_alpha   90.00
_cell.angle_beta   90.00
_cell.angle_gamma   90.00
#
_symmetry.space_group_name_H-M   'P 1'
#
loop_
_entity.id
_entity.type
_entity.pdbx_description
1 polymer ?
#
loop_
_entity_poly.entity_id
_entity_poly.type
_entity_poly.pdbx_seq_one_letter_code
_entity_poly.pdbx_strand_id
1 'polypeptide(L)'
;MLTRRSLFAIGGAALLLNSCERALPDGRFPLMEVMGAEPNLSNFRAALRSSGLASELFDRPGIYTVLAPTDLAWSGAPERIRRGEREALLGLIAGGRLRLPDIQARGGRIRMLSGNDVRVVGGTPENPRIQGARAGQAPSGASATIIRPNLLASNGVVHIVEGVLIPA
;
A
#
# COMPACT_ATOMS: atom_id res chain seq x y z
N MET A 1 41.76 -45.31 -44.80
CA MET A 1 40.35 -45.53 -44.37
C MET A 1 40.01 -44.52 -43.29
N LEU A 2 39.32 -43.45 -43.69
CA LEU A 2 38.93 -42.36 -42.78
C LEU A 2 37.47 -42.48 -42.48
N THR A 3 37.13 -42.64 -41.19
CA THR A 3 35.74 -42.67 -40.71
C THR A 3 35.41 -41.30 -40.14
N ARG A 4 34.53 -40.56 -40.80
CA ARG A 4 33.96 -39.29 -40.34
C ARG A 4 32.92 -39.58 -39.29
N ARG A 5 33.09 -39.07 -38.07
CA ARG A 5 32.03 -39.02 -37.02
C ARG A 5 31.38 -37.63 -37.07
N SER A 6 30.15 -37.63 -37.48
CA SER A 6 29.28 -36.44 -37.42
C SER A 6 28.85 -36.19 -36.00
N LEU A 7 29.22 -35.04 -35.44
CA LEU A 7 28.69 -34.54 -34.15
C LEU A 7 27.40 -33.76 -34.44
N PHE A 8 26.28 -34.31 -34.01
CA PHE A 8 25.00 -33.57 -33.94
C PHE A 8 25.04 -32.69 -32.68
N ALA A 9 25.14 -31.37 -32.90
CA ALA A 9 24.94 -30.39 -31.87
C ALA A 9 23.42 -30.23 -31.65
N ILE A 10 22.90 -30.72 -30.52
CA ILE A 10 21.55 -30.47 -30.09
C ILE A 10 21.56 -29.07 -29.44
N GLY A 11 21.04 -28.09 -30.17
CA GLY A 11 20.80 -26.77 -29.66
C GLY A 11 19.63 -26.79 -28.67
N GLY A 12 19.92 -26.80 -27.38
CA GLY A 12 18.94 -26.57 -26.33
C GLY A 12 18.50 -25.10 -26.36
N ALA A 13 17.30 -24.81 -26.85
CA ALA A 13 16.66 -23.54 -26.66
C ALA A 13 16.29 -23.39 -25.16
N ALA A 14 17.13 -22.67 -24.42
CA ALA A 14 16.78 -22.23 -23.08
C ALA A 14 15.62 -21.22 -23.21
N LEU A 15 14.44 -21.66 -22.91
CA LEU A 15 13.29 -20.81 -22.64
C LEU A 15 13.62 -19.99 -21.39
N LEU A 16 14.09 -18.76 -21.58
CA LEU A 16 14.16 -17.76 -20.52
C LEU A 16 12.72 -17.42 -20.13
N LEU A 17 12.22 -18.14 -19.13
CA LEU A 17 11.04 -17.71 -18.40
C LEU A 17 11.45 -16.41 -17.69
N ASN A 18 11.16 -15.27 -18.31
CA ASN A 18 11.15 -13.98 -17.65
C ASN A 18 10.05 -14.04 -16.59
N SER A 19 10.36 -14.62 -15.44
CA SER A 19 9.64 -14.32 -14.21
C SER A 19 9.85 -12.82 -13.98
N CYS A 20 8.85 -12.02 -14.33
CA CYS A 20 8.76 -10.66 -13.85
C CYS A 20 8.61 -10.74 -12.33
N GLU A 21 9.70 -11.01 -11.66
CA GLU A 21 9.83 -10.82 -10.23
C GLU A 21 9.66 -9.32 -10.00
N ARG A 22 8.47 -8.97 -9.55
CA ARG A 22 8.09 -7.59 -9.28
C ARG A 22 9.00 -7.09 -8.17
N ALA A 23 10.07 -6.42 -8.54
CA ALA A 23 11.01 -5.84 -7.60
C ALA A 23 10.23 -4.99 -6.59
N LEU A 24 10.47 -5.21 -5.31
CA LEU A 24 9.89 -4.37 -4.26
C LEU A 24 10.31 -2.93 -4.50
N PRO A 25 9.41 -1.95 -4.32
CA PRO A 25 9.75 -0.55 -4.48
C PRO A 25 10.94 -0.20 -3.58
N ASP A 26 12.00 0.31 -4.18
CA ASP A 26 13.30 0.58 -3.51
C ASP A 26 13.38 2.00 -2.90
N GLY A 27 12.28 2.72 -2.91
CA GLY A 27 12.20 4.09 -2.38
C GLY A 27 12.67 5.18 -3.34
N ARG A 28 12.92 4.86 -4.62
CA ARG A 28 13.33 5.85 -5.64
C ARG A 28 12.16 6.62 -6.23
N PHE A 29 10.99 5.99 -6.32
CA PHE A 29 9.80 6.54 -6.95
C PHE A 29 8.86 7.20 -5.94
N PRO A 30 8.15 8.27 -6.31
CA PRO A 30 7.19 8.91 -5.43
C PRO A 30 5.96 8.01 -5.17
N LEU A 31 5.22 8.31 -4.08
CA LEU A 31 4.06 7.54 -3.63
C LEU A 31 3.05 7.23 -4.74
N MET A 32 2.73 8.23 -5.57
CA MET A 32 1.75 8.06 -6.66
C MET A 32 2.23 7.09 -7.74
N GLU A 33 3.52 7.01 -7.98
CA GLU A 33 4.12 6.08 -8.94
C GLU A 33 4.21 4.68 -8.35
N VAL A 34 4.64 4.54 -7.10
CA VAL A 34 4.64 3.27 -6.36
C VAL A 34 3.23 2.66 -6.35
N MET A 35 2.21 3.44 -6.01
CA MET A 35 0.82 2.99 -6.10
C MET A 35 0.40 2.72 -7.54
N GLY A 36 1.00 3.39 -8.53
CA GLY A 36 0.75 3.21 -9.96
C GLY A 36 1.19 1.84 -10.48
N ALA A 37 2.24 1.29 -9.90
CA ALA A 37 2.74 -0.04 -10.22
C ALA A 37 1.83 -1.16 -9.67
N GLU A 38 0.89 -0.84 -8.77
CA GLU A 38 -0.03 -1.79 -8.17
C GLU A 38 -1.38 -1.77 -8.90
N PRO A 39 -1.75 -2.84 -9.63
CA PRO A 39 -2.95 -2.85 -10.47
C PRO A 39 -4.26 -2.78 -9.69
N ASN A 40 -4.24 -3.19 -8.42
CA ASN A 40 -5.41 -3.26 -7.55
C ASN A 40 -5.62 -2.01 -6.67
N LEU A 41 -4.99 -0.88 -7.01
CA LEU A 41 -5.12 0.41 -6.32
C LEU A 41 -5.68 1.52 -7.22
N SER A 42 -6.32 1.16 -8.34
CA SER A 42 -6.76 2.12 -9.35
C SER A 42 -7.82 3.10 -8.83
N ASN A 43 -8.80 2.61 -8.08
CA ASN A 43 -9.88 3.42 -7.52
C ASN A 43 -9.37 4.40 -6.45
N PHE A 44 -8.54 3.93 -5.54
CA PHE A 44 -7.96 4.80 -4.51
C PHE A 44 -7.08 5.90 -5.11
N ARG A 45 -6.24 5.55 -6.10
CA ARG A 45 -5.43 6.55 -6.82
C ARG A 45 -6.28 7.58 -7.56
N ALA A 46 -7.36 7.14 -8.21
CA ALA A 46 -8.30 8.05 -8.88
C ALA A 46 -8.92 9.01 -7.86
N ALA A 47 -9.35 8.52 -6.69
CA ALA A 47 -9.90 9.34 -5.63
C ALA A 47 -8.89 10.36 -5.07
N LEU A 48 -7.62 9.98 -4.88
CA LEU A 48 -6.57 10.92 -4.46
C LEU A 48 -6.33 12.04 -5.47
N ARG A 49 -6.42 11.74 -6.77
CA ARG A 49 -6.29 12.75 -7.83
C ARG A 49 -7.51 13.65 -7.91
N SER A 50 -8.71 13.08 -7.91
CA SER A 50 -9.97 13.85 -8.03
C SER A 50 -10.23 14.75 -6.84
N SER A 51 -9.79 14.36 -5.64
CA SER A 51 -9.89 15.20 -4.43
C SER A 51 -8.82 16.30 -4.34
N GLY A 52 -7.83 16.30 -5.23
CA GLY A 52 -6.69 17.22 -5.20
C GLY A 52 -5.62 16.88 -4.16
N LEU A 53 -5.83 15.84 -3.32
CA LEU A 53 -4.87 15.45 -2.27
C LEU A 53 -3.53 14.97 -2.83
N ALA A 54 -3.53 14.37 -4.02
CA ALA A 54 -2.30 13.94 -4.66
C ALA A 54 -1.35 15.12 -4.88
N SER A 55 -1.82 16.22 -5.47
CA SER A 55 -1.02 17.41 -5.72
C SER A 55 -0.76 18.23 -4.45
N GLU A 56 -1.69 18.27 -3.53
CA GLU A 56 -1.52 19.03 -2.28
C GLU A 56 -0.48 18.43 -1.34
N LEU A 57 -0.48 17.11 -1.20
CA LEU A 57 0.40 16.41 -0.25
C LEU A 57 1.63 15.82 -0.93
N PHE A 58 1.48 15.13 -2.06
CA PHE A 58 2.56 14.29 -2.59
C PHE A 58 3.45 15.00 -3.60
N ASP A 59 2.99 16.10 -4.21
CA ASP A 59 3.80 16.95 -5.09
C ASP A 59 4.55 18.04 -4.31
N ARG A 60 4.30 18.16 -3.01
CA ARG A 60 5.01 19.08 -2.11
C ARG A 60 6.01 18.33 -1.22
N PRO A 61 7.02 19.04 -0.71
CA PRO A 61 7.94 18.45 0.27
C PRO A 61 7.18 17.92 1.49
N GLY A 62 7.32 16.64 1.75
CA GLY A 62 6.66 15.96 2.87
C GLY A 62 6.92 14.46 2.80
N ILE A 63 6.79 13.80 3.93
CA ILE A 63 6.92 12.34 4.05
C ILE A 63 5.63 11.80 4.64
N TYR A 64 5.06 10.80 3.98
CA TYR A 64 3.75 10.27 4.34
C TYR A 64 3.73 8.75 4.41
N THR A 65 2.81 8.23 5.21
CA THR A 65 2.41 6.82 5.22
C THR A 65 1.00 6.71 4.69
N VAL A 66 0.80 5.86 3.70
CA VAL A 66 -0.50 5.65 3.06
C VAL A 66 -0.99 4.24 3.34
N LEU A 67 -2.20 4.13 3.89
CA LEU A 67 -2.93 2.88 4.01
C LEU A 67 -3.85 2.76 2.79
N ALA A 68 -3.37 2.10 1.74
CA ALA A 68 -4.04 2.04 0.44
C ALA A 68 -5.00 0.84 0.36
N PRO A 69 -6.32 1.05 0.35
CA PRO A 69 -7.28 -0.03 0.20
C PRO A 69 -7.25 -0.59 -1.23
N THR A 70 -7.37 -1.92 -1.35
CA THR A 70 -7.51 -2.57 -2.65
C THR A 70 -8.79 -2.13 -3.35
N ASP A 71 -8.86 -2.31 -4.68
CA ASP A 71 -10.07 -1.98 -5.46
C ASP A 71 -11.27 -2.81 -5.01
N LEU A 72 -11.05 -4.05 -4.55
CA LEU A 72 -12.09 -4.87 -3.95
C LEU A 72 -12.60 -4.28 -2.64
N ALA A 73 -11.70 -3.91 -1.73
CA ALA A 73 -12.04 -3.24 -0.48
C ALA A 73 -12.75 -1.90 -0.73
N TRP A 74 -12.29 -1.15 -1.74
CA TRP A 74 -12.89 0.12 -2.15
C TRP A 74 -14.33 -0.03 -2.61
N SER A 75 -14.65 -1.08 -3.38
CA SER A 75 -16.02 -1.32 -3.87
C SER A 75 -17.01 -1.58 -2.74
N GLY A 76 -16.57 -2.19 -1.64
CA GLY A 76 -17.37 -2.42 -0.43
C GLY A 76 -17.38 -1.26 0.56
N ALA A 77 -16.65 -0.17 0.28
CA ALA A 77 -16.53 0.97 1.18
C ALA A 77 -17.84 1.80 1.24
N PRO A 78 -18.08 2.53 2.34
CA PRO A 78 -19.14 3.53 2.42
C PRO A 78 -19.04 4.55 1.30
N GLU A 79 -20.20 5.08 0.89
CA GLU A 79 -20.31 5.97 -0.26
C GLU A 79 -19.40 7.22 -0.15
N ARG A 80 -19.28 7.80 1.05
CA ARG A 80 -18.40 8.96 1.29
C ARG A 80 -16.93 8.67 0.94
N ILE A 81 -16.47 7.45 1.21
CA ILE A 81 -15.11 7.01 0.86
C ILE A 81 -15.00 6.79 -0.64
N ARG A 82 -15.99 6.09 -1.23
CA ARG A 82 -16.04 5.83 -2.67
C ARG A 82 -16.13 7.10 -3.50
N ARG A 83 -16.79 8.15 -2.99
CA ARG A 83 -16.82 9.48 -3.60
C ARG A 83 -15.51 10.26 -3.43
N GLY A 84 -14.55 9.74 -2.65
CA GLY A 84 -13.28 10.40 -2.40
C GLY A 84 -13.43 11.66 -1.53
N GLU A 85 -14.36 11.65 -0.57
CA GLU A 85 -14.48 12.77 0.37
C GLU A 85 -13.15 13.00 1.07
N ARG A 86 -12.70 14.24 1.06
CA ARG A 86 -11.38 14.65 1.54
C ARG A 86 -11.07 14.13 2.96
N GLU A 87 -12.01 14.32 3.88
CA GLU A 87 -11.85 13.89 5.28
C GLU A 87 -11.66 12.37 5.40
N ALA A 88 -12.41 11.60 4.61
CA ALA A 88 -12.30 10.16 4.57
C ALA A 88 -10.94 9.71 4.02
N LEU A 89 -10.43 10.37 2.98
CA LEU A 89 -9.10 10.07 2.42
C LEU A 89 -7.97 10.46 3.38
N LEU A 90 -8.09 11.58 4.10
CA LEU A 90 -7.14 11.96 5.15
C LEU A 90 -7.09 10.96 6.30
N GLY A 91 -8.15 10.19 6.51
CA GLY A 91 -8.20 9.06 7.43
C GLY A 91 -7.39 7.83 7.00
N LEU A 92 -6.87 7.83 5.77
CA LEU A 92 -6.02 6.78 5.21
C LEU A 92 -4.56 7.24 5.03
N ILE A 93 -4.24 8.48 5.39
CA ILE A 93 -2.91 9.07 5.23
C ILE A 93 -2.40 9.54 6.60
N ALA A 94 -1.17 9.21 6.92
CA ALA A 94 -0.47 9.68 8.12
C ALA A 94 0.80 10.44 7.74
N GLY A 95 1.23 11.35 8.62
CA GLY A 95 2.52 12.03 8.49
C GLY A 95 3.69 11.14 8.90
N GLY A 96 4.82 11.28 8.20
CA GLY A 96 6.04 10.50 8.45
C GLY A 96 6.09 9.16 7.70
N ARG A 97 7.28 8.56 7.68
CA ARG A 97 7.52 7.23 7.10
C ARG A 97 7.42 6.18 8.21
N LEU A 98 6.27 5.55 8.33
CA LEU A 98 6.00 4.54 9.35
C LEU A 98 6.00 3.15 8.69
N ARG A 99 7.13 2.47 8.70
CA ARG A 99 7.20 1.07 8.31
C ARG A 99 6.57 0.19 9.39
N LEU A 100 6.26 -1.02 9.07
CA LEU A 100 5.59 -1.94 10.01
C LEU A 100 6.33 -2.10 11.35
N PRO A 101 7.67 -2.23 11.40
CA PRO A 101 8.40 -2.24 12.66
C PRO A 101 8.27 -0.92 13.45
N ASP A 102 8.22 0.22 12.76
CA ASP A 102 8.06 1.53 13.40
C ASP A 102 6.68 1.66 14.05
N ILE A 103 5.64 1.11 13.40
CA ILE A 103 4.28 1.06 13.93
C ILE A 103 4.24 0.18 15.18
N GLN A 104 4.85 -0.99 15.13
CA GLN A 104 4.93 -1.93 16.26
C GLN A 104 5.67 -1.32 17.45
N ALA A 105 6.81 -0.67 17.21
CA ALA A 105 7.58 0.01 18.25
C ALA A 105 6.81 1.15 18.94
N ARG A 106 5.83 1.73 18.27
CA ARG A 106 4.92 2.76 18.81
C ARG A 106 3.65 2.19 19.45
N GLY A 107 3.65 0.91 19.82
CA GLY A 107 2.50 0.24 20.40
C GLY A 107 1.33 0.05 19.43
N GLY A 108 1.64 -0.05 18.13
CA GLY A 108 0.64 -0.30 17.09
C GLY A 108 -0.29 0.88 16.80
N ARG A 109 0.09 2.12 17.15
CA ARG A 109 -0.73 3.32 16.93
C ARG A 109 -0.19 4.17 15.79
N ILE A 110 -1.09 4.59 14.91
CA ILE A 110 -0.81 5.51 13.80
C ILE A 110 -1.76 6.71 13.92
N ARG A 111 -1.23 7.93 13.95
CA ARG A 111 -2.02 9.16 13.91
C ARG A 111 -2.26 9.56 12.46
N MET A 112 -3.52 9.62 12.06
CA MET A 112 -3.91 9.98 10.70
C MET A 112 -4.05 11.49 10.53
N LEU A 113 -3.96 11.98 9.27
CA LEU A 113 -4.11 13.41 8.98
C LEU A 113 -5.53 13.94 9.24
N SER A 114 -6.53 13.07 9.25
CA SER A 114 -7.88 13.40 9.69
C SER A 114 -8.00 13.71 11.19
N GLY A 115 -6.93 13.52 11.96
CA GLY A 115 -6.96 13.65 13.42
C GLY A 115 -7.43 12.40 14.17
N ASN A 116 -7.86 11.37 13.48
CA ASN A 116 -8.19 10.07 14.06
C ASN A 116 -6.94 9.20 14.22
N ASP A 117 -7.09 8.11 14.95
CA ASP A 117 -6.06 7.11 15.14
C ASP A 117 -6.40 5.83 14.37
N VAL A 118 -5.38 5.09 13.98
CA VAL A 118 -5.49 3.69 13.57
C VAL A 118 -4.67 2.86 14.54
N ARG A 119 -5.20 1.73 15.00
CA ARG A 119 -4.52 0.84 15.94
C ARG A 119 -4.45 -0.58 15.41
N VAL A 120 -3.34 -1.22 15.69
CA VAL A 120 -3.19 -2.67 15.51
C VAL A 120 -4.02 -3.36 16.60
N VAL A 121 -4.94 -4.23 16.18
CA VAL A 121 -5.87 -4.93 17.07
C VAL A 121 -5.70 -6.45 17.03
N GLY A 122 -4.79 -6.97 16.22
CA GLY A 122 -4.51 -8.40 16.07
C GLY A 122 -3.84 -8.72 14.74
N GLY A 123 -3.97 -9.95 14.28
CA GLY A 123 -3.30 -10.45 13.08
C GLY A 123 -1.93 -11.03 13.40
N THR A 124 -1.11 -11.23 12.37
CA THR A 124 0.29 -11.65 12.50
C THR A 124 1.23 -10.45 12.43
N PRO A 125 2.49 -10.56 12.85
CA PRO A 125 3.46 -9.48 12.72
C PRO A 125 3.64 -8.99 11.28
N GLU A 126 3.51 -9.86 10.28
CA GLU A 126 3.65 -9.56 8.85
C GLU A 126 2.36 -9.00 8.25
N ASN A 127 1.21 -9.48 8.74
CA ASN A 127 -0.13 -9.10 8.29
C ASN A 127 -1.00 -8.66 9.46
N PRO A 128 -0.70 -7.52 10.09
CA PRO A 128 -1.46 -7.05 11.23
C PRO A 128 -2.85 -6.60 10.80
N ARG A 129 -3.82 -6.88 11.67
CA ARG A 129 -5.17 -6.31 11.56
C ARG A 129 -5.20 -4.98 12.27
N ILE A 130 -5.71 -4.00 11.57
CA ILE A 130 -5.81 -2.61 12.03
C ILE A 130 -7.27 -2.17 12.08
N GLN A 131 -7.57 -1.24 12.97
CA GLN A 131 -8.91 -0.70 13.16
C GLN A 131 -8.85 0.80 13.43
N GLY A 132 -9.82 1.53 12.90
CA GLY A 132 -9.96 2.96 13.17
C GLY A 132 -10.37 3.23 14.62
N ALA A 133 -9.93 4.37 15.13
CA ALA A 133 -10.32 4.88 16.45
C ALA A 133 -10.44 6.40 16.40
N ARG A 134 -11.37 6.98 17.12
CA ARG A 134 -11.31 8.42 17.38
C ARG A 134 -10.12 8.73 18.28
N ALA A 135 -9.59 9.95 18.15
CA ALA A 135 -8.47 10.38 18.96
C ALA A 135 -8.71 10.14 20.46
N GLY A 136 -7.81 9.36 21.08
CA GLY A 136 -7.89 9.05 22.50
C GLY A 136 -8.91 7.98 22.90
N GLN A 137 -9.68 7.43 21.97
CA GLN A 137 -10.68 6.39 22.23
C GLN A 137 -10.17 4.98 21.87
N ALA A 138 -10.90 3.97 22.33
CA ALA A 138 -10.66 2.59 21.95
C ALA A 138 -10.98 2.39 20.46
N PRO A 139 -10.32 1.42 19.77
CA PRO A 139 -10.64 1.07 18.41
C PRO A 139 -12.09 0.64 18.28
N SER A 140 -12.77 1.12 17.24
CA SER A 140 -14.16 0.81 16.95
C SER A 140 -14.41 0.92 15.44
N GLY A 141 -15.50 0.34 14.96
CA GLY A 141 -15.85 0.34 13.55
C GLY A 141 -15.19 -0.79 12.74
N ALA A 142 -15.08 -0.59 11.44
CA ALA A 142 -14.55 -1.60 10.52
C ALA A 142 -13.04 -1.78 10.69
N SER A 143 -12.59 -3.03 10.58
CA SER A 143 -11.17 -3.39 10.58
C SER A 143 -10.68 -3.68 9.16
N ALA A 144 -9.39 -3.50 8.95
CA ALA A 144 -8.69 -3.88 7.72
C ALA A 144 -7.44 -4.70 8.08
N THR A 145 -6.97 -5.49 7.14
CA THR A 145 -5.71 -6.25 7.30
C THR A 145 -4.66 -5.65 6.37
N ILE A 146 -3.47 -5.40 6.87
CA ILE A 146 -2.33 -5.04 6.03
C ILE A 146 -1.86 -6.32 5.34
N ILE A 147 -2.10 -6.40 4.02
CA ILE A 147 -1.75 -7.59 3.23
C ILE A 147 -0.41 -7.47 2.52
N ARG A 148 0.05 -6.24 2.30
CA ARG A 148 1.36 -5.96 1.70
C ARG A 148 1.97 -4.72 2.34
N PRO A 149 2.82 -4.89 3.35
CA PRO A 149 3.44 -3.77 4.06
C PRO A 149 4.69 -3.25 3.34
N ASN A 150 5.12 -2.04 3.73
CA ASN A 150 6.45 -1.49 3.47
C ASN A 150 6.82 -1.27 2.00
N LEU A 151 5.86 -0.90 1.13
CA LEU A 151 6.17 -0.44 -0.21
C LEU A 151 6.83 0.95 -0.12
N LEU A 152 8.15 0.98 -0.25
CA LEU A 152 8.92 2.21 -0.05
C LEU A 152 8.76 3.16 -1.24
N ALA A 153 8.58 4.44 -0.92
CA ALA A 153 8.56 5.54 -1.87
C ALA A 153 9.58 6.62 -1.45
N SER A 154 10.02 7.46 -2.38
CA SER A 154 10.94 8.56 -2.09
C SER A 154 10.39 9.52 -1.04
N ASN A 155 9.09 9.78 -1.09
CA ASN A 155 8.35 10.66 -0.18
C ASN A 155 7.45 9.90 0.81
N GLY A 156 7.72 8.61 1.10
CA GLY A 156 6.93 7.89 2.10
C GLY A 156 6.97 6.38 2.03
N VAL A 157 5.89 5.77 2.48
CA VAL A 157 5.66 4.33 2.44
C VAL A 157 4.17 4.04 2.21
N VAL A 158 3.88 3.00 1.44
CA VAL A 158 2.52 2.50 1.23
C VAL A 158 2.37 1.15 1.91
N HIS A 159 1.26 0.96 2.59
CA HIS A 159 0.78 -0.34 3.06
C HIS A 159 -0.53 -0.66 2.35
N ILE A 160 -0.57 -1.74 1.58
CA ILE A 160 -1.81 -2.18 0.94
C ILE A 160 -2.67 -2.88 1.98
N VAL A 161 -3.93 -2.47 2.08
CA VAL A 161 -4.87 -3.02 3.06
C VAL A 161 -6.08 -3.66 2.37
N GLU A 162 -6.51 -4.77 2.91
CA GLU A 162 -7.76 -5.42 2.59
C GLU A 162 -8.81 -5.04 3.64
N GLY A 163 -9.82 -4.32 3.20
CA GLY A 163 -10.78 -3.64 4.05
C GLY A 163 -10.60 -2.13 4.04
N VAL A 164 -11.60 -1.41 4.52
CA VAL A 164 -11.58 0.04 4.61
C VAL A 164 -11.75 0.46 6.06
N LEU A 165 -10.83 1.32 6.50
CA LEU A 165 -10.88 1.90 7.84
C LEU A 165 -11.95 2.98 7.89
N ILE A 166 -12.94 2.78 8.72
CA ILE A 166 -13.97 3.76 9.00
C ILE A 166 -13.81 4.12 10.47
N PRO A 167 -13.42 5.34 10.79
CA PRO A 167 -13.52 5.82 12.16
C PRO A 167 -14.98 5.80 12.58
N ALA A 168 -15.26 5.25 13.72
CA ALA A 168 -16.62 5.23 14.29
C ALA A 168 -17.11 6.61 14.69
#